data_022fb22a917ea7e2d9c0b02c87894792
#
_entry.id   022fb22a917ea7e2d9c0b02c87894792
#
_cell.length_a   1.000
_cell.length_b   1.000
_cell.length_c   1.000
_cell.angle_alpha   90.00
_cell.angle_beta   90.00
_cell.angle_gamma   90.00
#
_symmetry.space_group_name_H-M   'P 1'
#
loop_
_entity.id
_entity.type
_entity.pdbx_description
1 polymer ?
#
loop_
_entity_poly.entity_id
_entity_poly.type
_entity_poly.pdbx_seq_one_letter_code
_entity_poly.pdbx_strand_id
1 'polypeptide(L)'
;MYDLIVIGDDLSSHVAAAYASQNGLHTLLIAEGGLGGLYLLDDFVFNIDPTPLTGLGPEQLGLSVLAELGIAPPESDSLSINPAFQVILPDHRIDFYNDLTSLTAELAREFPESDADIRDYYNMAVDASSVFHNWVAEHPQIQPQNIKEYFSYLKILPYIVRYKFGAVKFDKILSQDASLEKVWEAQQALFSSNNDDLFSFASAFQYCAPLRGVSYFPQGKQFLYNALIEKIESNKGLYLNNYQISSMTRNEIIDLEIKAQDGTTSKVSGQNLIISIKSNGLSFVRGNNKYLNISDWFRPVKIAYYPFTIFLGVAEKCLPEKIARHIAVITDVAKDIHDNNLIIMETSLPEKDQRLSLARSSLTATVYLPDSEENWTRDALKREANSILERLEAFLPFLKDNIELSNIDKSIDVSLDYRKVLSPKYKVRNALFTSFAAKTNKTRFKNIFLTGSSLLTDAGFDAEMISGKNAALQVMKKRK
;
A
#
# COMPACT_ATOMS: atom_id res chain seq x y z
N MET A 1 15.67 29.73 -2.43
CA MET A 1 14.42 29.54 -1.66
C MET A 1 13.41 28.84 -2.57
N TYR A 2 12.77 27.77 -2.09
CA TYR A 2 11.78 26.98 -2.83
C TYR A 2 10.35 27.45 -2.54
N ASP A 3 9.44 27.31 -3.49
CA ASP A 3 8.00 27.49 -3.24
C ASP A 3 7.45 26.34 -2.39
N LEU A 4 8.02 25.12 -2.62
CA LEU A 4 7.64 23.90 -1.94
C LEU A 4 8.84 23.01 -1.68
N ILE A 5 8.94 22.52 -0.45
CA ILE A 5 9.82 21.39 -0.09
C ILE A 5 8.91 20.17 0.18
N VAL A 6 9.27 19.03 -0.37
CA VAL A 6 8.61 17.73 -0.10
C VAL A 6 9.63 16.82 0.57
N ILE A 7 9.25 16.16 1.66
CA ILE A 7 10.12 15.20 2.38
C ILE A 7 9.43 13.85 2.45
N GLY A 8 10.11 12.83 1.94
CA GLY A 8 9.67 11.43 2.01
C GLY A 8 10.12 10.59 0.83
N ASP A 9 10.21 9.28 1.09
CA ASP A 9 10.64 8.26 0.13
C ASP A 9 9.47 7.56 -0.56
N ASP A 10 8.27 7.69 -0.03
CA ASP A 10 7.09 7.01 -0.54
C ASP A 10 6.59 7.61 -1.86
N LEU A 11 5.82 6.82 -2.59
CA LEU A 11 5.28 7.20 -3.89
C LEU A 11 4.43 8.48 -3.79
N SER A 12 3.70 8.65 -2.69
CA SER A 12 2.88 9.84 -2.48
C SER A 12 3.70 11.14 -2.42
N SER A 13 4.92 11.09 -1.87
CA SER A 13 5.84 12.24 -1.86
C SER A 13 6.33 12.57 -3.27
N HIS A 14 6.68 11.56 -4.06
CA HIS A 14 7.09 11.74 -5.45
C HIS A 14 5.96 12.32 -6.31
N VAL A 15 4.74 11.81 -6.15
CA VAL A 15 3.54 12.34 -6.83
C VAL A 15 3.30 13.80 -6.44
N ALA A 16 3.40 14.14 -5.15
CA ALA A 16 3.21 15.52 -4.69
C ALA A 16 4.23 16.48 -5.32
N ALA A 17 5.50 16.08 -5.36
CA ALA A 17 6.56 16.88 -5.95
C ALA A 17 6.41 17.02 -7.47
N ALA A 18 6.09 15.92 -8.19
CA ALA A 18 5.86 15.93 -9.63
C ALA A 18 4.68 16.83 -10.00
N TYR A 19 3.57 16.71 -9.26
CA TYR A 19 2.38 17.50 -9.50
C TYR A 19 2.60 19.00 -9.25
N ALA A 20 3.33 19.34 -8.17
CA ALA A 20 3.68 20.72 -7.85
C ALA A 20 4.64 21.33 -8.89
N SER A 21 5.69 20.62 -9.27
CA SER A 21 6.66 21.10 -10.26
C SER A 21 6.02 21.28 -11.65
N GLN A 22 5.17 20.36 -12.09
CA GLN A 22 4.41 20.50 -13.34
C GLN A 22 3.53 21.75 -13.35
N ASN A 23 3.01 22.15 -12.20
CA ASN A 23 2.18 23.35 -12.05
C ASN A 23 3.00 24.63 -11.73
N GLY A 24 4.29 24.62 -12.01
CA GLY A 24 5.19 25.77 -11.97
C GLY A 24 5.65 26.20 -10.58
N LEU A 25 5.56 25.32 -9.56
CA LEU A 25 6.21 25.59 -8.29
C LEU A 25 7.69 25.19 -8.34
N HIS A 26 8.55 26.06 -7.86
CA HIS A 26 9.96 25.70 -7.64
C HIS A 26 10.06 24.70 -6.48
N THR A 27 10.15 23.42 -6.83
CA THR A 27 9.97 22.28 -5.91
C THR A 27 11.29 21.59 -5.61
N LEU A 28 11.51 21.24 -4.34
CA LEU A 28 12.59 20.38 -3.88
C LEU A 28 11.96 19.11 -3.26
N LEU A 29 12.30 17.94 -3.78
CA LEU A 29 12.02 16.66 -3.15
C LEU A 29 13.27 16.14 -2.43
N ILE A 30 13.14 15.85 -1.14
CA ILE A 30 14.17 15.25 -0.29
C ILE A 30 13.73 13.84 0.09
N ALA A 31 14.44 12.84 -0.43
CA ALA A 31 14.30 11.45 -0.06
C ALA A 31 15.33 11.07 1.01
N GLU A 32 14.88 10.41 2.07
CA GLU A 32 15.69 10.12 3.26
C GLU A 32 16.50 8.81 3.12
N GLY A 33 16.48 8.18 1.93
CA GLY A 33 17.25 6.98 1.63
C GLY A 33 16.43 5.69 1.71
N GLY A 34 15.19 5.73 1.23
CA GLY A 34 14.36 4.53 1.08
C GLY A 34 14.89 3.56 0.02
N LEU A 35 14.40 2.33 0.06
CA LEU A 35 14.80 1.25 -0.86
C LEU A 35 14.30 1.44 -2.30
N GLY A 36 13.44 2.44 -2.56
CA GLY A 36 12.75 2.56 -3.85
C GLY A 36 11.68 1.50 -4.02
N GLY A 37 11.46 1.04 -5.27
CA GLY A 37 10.47 0.02 -5.61
C GLY A 37 11.01 -1.40 -5.65
N LEU A 38 12.34 -1.59 -5.69
CA LEU A 38 12.99 -2.88 -5.90
C LEU A 38 14.12 -3.15 -4.91
N TYR A 39 14.32 -4.42 -4.65
CA TYR A 39 15.50 -4.94 -3.97
C TYR A 39 16.23 -5.93 -4.88
N LEU A 40 17.52 -5.67 -5.11
CA LEU A 40 18.38 -6.54 -5.90
C LEU A 40 19.26 -7.38 -4.98
N LEU A 41 19.24 -8.69 -5.18
CA LEU A 41 20.09 -9.62 -4.46
C LEU A 41 20.65 -10.62 -5.47
N ASP A 42 21.95 -10.52 -5.72
CA ASP A 42 22.63 -11.20 -6.81
C ASP A 42 21.91 -10.96 -8.16
N ASP A 43 21.50 -12.00 -8.89
CA ASP A 43 20.79 -11.88 -10.17
C ASP A 43 19.25 -11.84 -10.03
N PHE A 44 18.73 -11.80 -8.80
CA PHE A 44 17.30 -11.78 -8.53
C PHE A 44 16.77 -10.39 -8.21
N VAL A 45 15.60 -10.10 -8.76
CA VAL A 45 14.88 -8.84 -8.56
C VAL A 45 13.65 -9.13 -7.69
N PHE A 46 13.47 -8.38 -6.61
CA PHE A 46 12.36 -8.53 -5.69
C PHE A 46 11.59 -7.23 -5.53
N ASN A 47 10.28 -7.31 -5.46
CA ASN A 47 9.45 -6.22 -4.96
C ASN A 47 9.57 -6.14 -3.44
N ILE A 48 9.65 -4.92 -2.93
CA ILE A 48 9.77 -4.68 -1.49
C ILE A 48 8.40 -4.61 -0.83
N ASP A 49 7.42 -4.03 -1.53
CA ASP A 49 6.06 -3.85 -1.06
C ASP A 49 5.18 -5.00 -1.57
N PRO A 50 4.68 -5.88 -0.69
CA PRO A 50 3.88 -7.03 -1.08
C PRO A 50 2.47 -6.65 -1.57
N THR A 51 2.09 -5.37 -1.52
CA THR A 51 0.76 -4.92 -1.93
C THR A 51 0.60 -4.99 -3.44
N PRO A 52 -0.39 -5.72 -3.96
CA PRO A 52 -0.65 -5.81 -5.39
C PRO A 52 -0.93 -4.42 -6.00
N LEU A 53 -0.43 -4.18 -7.21
CA LEU A 53 -0.66 -2.93 -7.93
C LEU A 53 -2.06 -2.90 -8.54
N THR A 54 -2.94 -2.14 -7.93
CA THR A 54 -4.27 -1.81 -8.43
C THR A 54 -4.30 -0.39 -8.98
N GLY A 55 -5.41 0.03 -9.56
CA GLY A 55 -5.60 1.45 -9.92
C GLY A 55 -4.92 1.90 -11.20
N LEU A 56 -4.32 1.00 -11.97
CA LEU A 56 -3.67 1.29 -13.26
C LEU A 56 -4.49 0.86 -14.49
N GLY A 57 -5.68 0.29 -14.28
CA GLY A 57 -6.62 0.02 -15.36
C GLY A 57 -7.31 1.29 -15.88
N PRO A 58 -8.06 1.18 -17.02
CA PRO A 58 -8.82 2.31 -17.57
C PRO A 58 -9.73 2.95 -16.52
N GLU A 59 -9.79 4.28 -16.50
CA GLU A 59 -10.63 5.08 -15.58
C GLU A 59 -10.32 4.90 -14.08
N GLN A 60 -9.22 4.20 -13.73
CA GLN A 60 -8.82 4.02 -12.34
C GLN A 60 -8.12 5.27 -11.78
N LEU A 61 -8.18 5.41 -10.44
CA LEU A 61 -7.68 6.61 -9.74
C LEU A 61 -6.17 6.82 -9.94
N GLY A 62 -5.38 5.76 -9.80
CA GLY A 62 -3.93 5.84 -9.98
C GLY A 62 -3.55 6.22 -11.41
N LEU A 63 -4.16 5.59 -12.41
CA LEU A 63 -3.93 5.93 -13.83
C LEU A 63 -4.36 7.36 -14.15
N SER A 64 -5.48 7.84 -13.58
CA SER A 64 -5.92 9.24 -13.75
C SER A 64 -4.87 10.24 -13.26
N VAL A 65 -4.24 9.99 -12.11
CA VAL A 65 -3.16 10.85 -11.59
C VAL A 65 -1.94 10.83 -12.52
N LEU A 66 -1.54 9.65 -13.01
CA LEU A 66 -0.44 9.52 -13.97
C LEU A 66 -0.74 10.24 -15.29
N ALA A 67 -1.95 10.10 -15.82
CA ALA A 67 -2.39 10.77 -17.03
C ALA A 67 -2.35 12.31 -16.90
N GLU A 68 -2.78 12.85 -15.76
CA GLU A 68 -2.67 14.29 -15.46
C GLU A 68 -1.20 14.76 -15.42
N LEU A 69 -0.28 13.89 -15.01
CA LEU A 69 1.16 14.15 -15.03
C LEU A 69 1.78 13.93 -16.43
N GLY A 70 1.02 13.39 -17.39
CA GLY A 70 1.53 13.00 -18.71
C GLY A 70 2.48 11.81 -18.65
N ILE A 71 2.30 10.93 -17.66
CA ILE A 71 3.07 9.68 -17.51
C ILE A 71 2.18 8.53 -18.00
N ALA A 72 2.66 7.80 -19.01
CA ALA A 72 2.05 6.56 -19.47
C ALA A 72 2.76 5.36 -18.84
N PRO A 73 2.04 4.40 -18.25
CA PRO A 73 2.63 3.12 -17.88
C PRO A 73 3.20 2.42 -19.12
N PRO A 74 4.33 1.71 -19.02
CA PRO A 74 4.90 1.00 -20.15
C PRO A 74 3.94 -0.10 -20.63
N GLU A 75 3.45 0.01 -21.86
CA GLU A 75 2.48 -0.94 -22.43
C GLU A 75 3.08 -2.35 -22.63
N SER A 76 4.38 -2.40 -22.97
CA SER A 76 5.08 -3.66 -23.23
C SER A 76 5.32 -4.50 -21.98
N ASP A 77 5.38 -3.87 -20.81
CA ASP A 77 5.81 -4.50 -19.58
C ASP A 77 4.66 -4.64 -18.55
N SER A 78 3.50 -4.02 -18.83
CA SER A 78 2.33 -4.17 -17.98
C SER A 78 1.55 -5.42 -18.34
N LEU A 79 1.44 -6.33 -17.38
CA LEU A 79 0.60 -7.50 -17.51
C LEU A 79 -0.60 -7.35 -16.57
N SER A 80 -1.79 -7.36 -17.15
CA SER A 80 -3.00 -7.62 -16.36
C SER A 80 -2.98 -9.07 -15.91
N ILE A 81 -2.97 -9.29 -14.59
CA ILE A 81 -2.88 -10.64 -14.02
C ILE A 81 -4.28 -11.21 -13.87
N ASN A 82 -4.47 -12.45 -14.33
CA ASN A 82 -5.70 -13.21 -14.10
C ASN A 82 -5.35 -14.70 -13.86
N PRO A 83 -5.59 -15.26 -12.68
CA PRO A 83 -6.24 -14.63 -11.51
C PRO A 83 -5.43 -13.47 -10.94
N ALA A 84 -6.12 -12.48 -10.38
CA ALA A 84 -5.50 -11.30 -9.75
C ALA A 84 -4.66 -11.67 -8.53
N PHE A 85 -5.11 -12.64 -7.74
CA PHE A 85 -4.40 -13.26 -6.63
C PHE A 85 -5.03 -14.60 -6.27
N GLN A 86 -4.38 -15.35 -5.38
CA GLN A 86 -4.89 -16.57 -4.77
C GLN A 86 -4.97 -16.46 -3.26
N VAL A 87 -5.96 -17.13 -2.67
CA VAL A 87 -6.00 -17.43 -1.24
C VAL A 87 -5.90 -18.94 -1.06
N ILE A 88 -4.94 -19.37 -0.26
CA ILE A 88 -4.71 -20.79 0.04
C ILE A 88 -4.95 -21.01 1.54
N LEU A 89 -5.88 -21.89 1.84
CA LEU A 89 -6.19 -22.40 3.17
C LEU A 89 -5.81 -23.90 3.21
N PRO A 90 -5.79 -24.57 4.37
CA PRO A 90 -5.48 -26.00 4.45
C PRO A 90 -6.33 -26.86 3.51
N ASP A 91 -7.61 -26.58 3.39
CA ASP A 91 -8.57 -27.39 2.60
C ASP A 91 -9.14 -26.65 1.39
N HIS A 92 -8.75 -25.38 1.14
CA HIS A 92 -9.30 -24.56 0.06
C HIS A 92 -8.18 -23.87 -0.74
N ARG A 93 -8.41 -23.75 -2.04
CA ARG A 93 -7.56 -22.98 -2.95
C ARG A 93 -8.44 -22.17 -3.88
N ILE A 94 -8.39 -20.85 -3.72
CA ILE A 94 -9.35 -19.93 -4.32
C ILE A 94 -8.61 -18.97 -5.24
N ASP A 95 -9.00 -18.94 -6.51
CA ASP A 95 -8.51 -18.02 -7.52
C ASP A 95 -9.42 -16.78 -7.59
N PHE A 96 -8.85 -15.60 -7.39
CA PHE A 96 -9.60 -14.35 -7.50
C PHE A 96 -9.49 -13.78 -8.90
N TYR A 97 -10.53 -13.95 -9.69
CA TYR A 97 -10.60 -13.51 -11.08
C TYR A 97 -10.97 -12.02 -11.21
N ASN A 98 -10.62 -11.43 -12.35
CA ASN A 98 -10.87 -10.02 -12.65
C ASN A 98 -12.28 -9.74 -13.24
N ASP A 99 -13.14 -10.72 -13.28
CA ASP A 99 -14.56 -10.58 -13.62
C ASP A 99 -15.47 -11.17 -12.55
N LEU A 100 -16.61 -10.52 -12.33
CA LEU A 100 -17.52 -10.86 -11.24
C LEU A 100 -18.12 -12.25 -11.38
N THR A 101 -18.40 -12.70 -12.60
CA THR A 101 -19.03 -14.01 -12.85
C THR A 101 -18.06 -15.13 -12.49
N SER A 102 -16.83 -15.07 -12.97
CA SER A 102 -15.80 -16.08 -12.66
C SER A 102 -15.44 -16.05 -11.17
N LEU A 103 -15.30 -14.86 -10.58
CA LEU A 103 -15.01 -14.70 -9.15
C LEU A 103 -16.07 -15.33 -8.26
N THR A 104 -17.36 -15.01 -8.51
CA THR A 104 -18.44 -15.57 -7.70
C THR A 104 -18.65 -17.07 -7.97
N ALA A 105 -18.39 -17.55 -9.19
CA ALA A 105 -18.43 -18.98 -9.49
C ALA A 105 -17.32 -19.76 -8.75
N GLU A 106 -16.12 -19.19 -8.66
CA GLU A 106 -15.02 -19.81 -7.93
C GLU A 106 -15.29 -19.87 -6.42
N LEU A 107 -15.80 -18.79 -5.83
CA LEU A 107 -16.20 -18.78 -4.43
C LEU A 107 -17.35 -19.75 -4.15
N ALA A 108 -18.33 -19.86 -5.06
CA ALA A 108 -19.42 -20.82 -4.95
C ALA A 108 -18.93 -22.28 -5.06
N ARG A 109 -17.88 -22.55 -5.83
CA ARG A 109 -17.25 -23.87 -5.92
C ARG A 109 -16.68 -24.31 -4.58
N GLU A 110 -16.02 -23.38 -3.88
CA GLU A 110 -15.39 -23.68 -2.59
C GLU A 110 -16.38 -23.59 -1.41
N PHE A 111 -17.38 -22.70 -1.50
CA PHE A 111 -18.37 -22.42 -0.43
C PHE A 111 -19.80 -22.49 -0.98
N PRO A 112 -20.28 -23.67 -1.42
CA PRO A 112 -21.57 -23.80 -2.10
C PRO A 112 -22.78 -23.44 -1.23
N GLU A 113 -22.68 -23.60 0.09
CA GLU A 113 -23.76 -23.25 1.03
C GLU A 113 -23.94 -21.74 1.18
N SER A 114 -22.88 -20.95 0.89
CA SER A 114 -22.87 -19.48 1.00
C SER A 114 -22.99 -18.77 -0.35
N ASP A 115 -23.22 -19.49 -1.48
CA ASP A 115 -23.21 -18.92 -2.84
C ASP A 115 -24.14 -17.70 -2.99
N ALA A 116 -25.39 -17.82 -2.55
CA ALA A 116 -26.35 -16.72 -2.69
C ALA A 116 -25.92 -15.46 -1.91
N ASP A 117 -25.42 -15.63 -0.69
CA ASP A 117 -25.01 -14.52 0.16
C ASP A 117 -23.69 -13.86 -0.34
N ILE A 118 -22.78 -14.65 -0.90
CA ILE A 118 -21.55 -14.16 -1.55
C ILE A 118 -21.91 -13.30 -2.77
N ARG A 119 -22.82 -13.77 -3.63
CA ARG A 119 -23.28 -13.00 -4.81
C ARG A 119 -23.98 -11.71 -4.40
N ASP A 120 -24.87 -11.77 -3.42
CA ASP A 120 -25.56 -10.60 -2.88
C ASP A 120 -24.56 -9.58 -2.33
N TYR A 121 -23.56 -10.05 -1.57
CA TYR A 121 -22.51 -9.20 -1.03
C TYR A 121 -21.69 -8.52 -2.14
N TYR A 122 -21.19 -9.27 -3.13
CA TYR A 122 -20.37 -8.69 -4.20
C TYR A 122 -21.15 -7.70 -5.08
N ASN A 123 -22.43 -7.99 -5.39
CA ASN A 123 -23.28 -7.03 -6.11
C ASN A 123 -23.39 -5.70 -5.34
N MET A 124 -23.59 -5.77 -4.04
CA MET A 124 -23.64 -4.58 -3.18
C MET A 124 -22.27 -3.89 -3.07
N ALA A 125 -21.20 -4.66 -2.96
CA ALA A 125 -19.83 -4.13 -2.86
C ALA A 125 -19.40 -3.41 -4.15
N VAL A 126 -19.80 -3.89 -5.32
CA VAL A 126 -19.54 -3.22 -6.62
C VAL A 126 -20.24 -1.87 -6.68
N ASP A 127 -21.51 -1.77 -6.27
CA ASP A 127 -22.23 -0.50 -6.20
C ASP A 127 -21.51 0.49 -5.24
N ALA A 128 -21.18 0.01 -4.04
CA ALA A 128 -20.51 0.82 -3.03
C ALA A 128 -19.08 1.25 -3.46
N SER A 129 -18.34 0.35 -4.10
CA SER A 129 -17.01 0.62 -4.67
C SER A 129 -17.06 1.72 -5.72
N SER A 130 -18.04 1.68 -6.63
CA SER A 130 -18.21 2.70 -7.67
C SER A 130 -18.54 4.08 -7.07
N VAL A 131 -19.42 4.12 -6.06
CA VAL A 131 -19.75 5.37 -5.35
C VAL A 131 -18.54 5.92 -4.60
N PHE A 132 -17.75 5.06 -3.95
CA PHE A 132 -16.51 5.46 -3.27
C PHE A 132 -15.49 6.01 -4.27
N HIS A 133 -15.26 5.31 -5.39
CA HIS A 133 -14.37 5.75 -6.46
C HIS A 133 -14.72 7.15 -6.96
N ASN A 134 -15.98 7.38 -7.34
CA ASN A 134 -16.46 8.67 -7.84
C ASN A 134 -16.31 9.77 -6.78
N TRP A 135 -16.61 9.47 -5.53
CA TRP A 135 -16.43 10.43 -4.44
C TRP A 135 -14.97 10.86 -4.29
N VAL A 136 -14.03 9.89 -4.28
CA VAL A 136 -12.59 10.18 -4.15
C VAL A 136 -12.05 10.94 -5.37
N ALA A 137 -12.52 10.62 -6.58
CA ALA A 137 -12.11 11.30 -7.81
C ALA A 137 -12.54 12.78 -7.82
N GLU A 138 -13.75 13.09 -7.34
CA GLU A 138 -14.32 14.43 -7.37
C GLU A 138 -13.87 15.31 -6.19
N HIS A 139 -13.52 14.70 -5.04
CA HIS A 139 -13.24 15.41 -3.80
C HIS A 139 -11.80 15.24 -3.34
N PRO A 140 -10.90 16.22 -3.61
CA PRO A 140 -9.50 16.19 -3.18
C PRO A 140 -9.30 16.03 -1.67
N GLN A 141 -10.31 16.38 -0.89
CA GLN A 141 -10.40 16.07 0.52
C GLN A 141 -11.56 15.11 0.69
N ILE A 142 -11.26 13.87 1.09
CA ILE A 142 -12.28 12.83 1.24
C ILE A 142 -13.33 13.20 2.28
N GLN A 143 -12.92 13.93 3.32
CA GLN A 143 -13.85 14.51 4.29
C GLN A 143 -14.41 15.83 3.73
N PRO A 144 -15.74 16.03 3.75
CA PRO A 144 -16.35 17.30 3.32
C PRO A 144 -15.75 18.50 4.06
N GLN A 145 -15.32 19.51 3.33
CA GLN A 145 -14.66 20.70 3.88
C GLN A 145 -15.57 21.93 3.93
N ASN A 146 -16.69 21.91 3.20
CA ASN A 146 -17.61 23.01 3.09
C ASN A 146 -19.05 22.51 2.97
N ILE A 147 -20.02 23.42 3.13
CA ILE A 147 -21.46 23.09 3.13
C ILE A 147 -21.88 22.40 1.83
N LYS A 148 -21.34 22.79 0.68
CA LYS A 148 -21.70 22.17 -0.62
C LYS A 148 -21.23 20.69 -0.66
N GLU A 149 -20.03 20.42 -0.19
CA GLU A 149 -19.50 19.06 -0.09
C GLU A 149 -20.29 18.22 0.91
N TYR A 150 -20.74 18.80 2.05
CA TYR A 150 -21.66 18.11 2.97
C TYR A 150 -22.98 17.71 2.28
N PHE A 151 -23.57 18.60 1.47
CA PHE A 151 -24.78 18.23 0.69
C PHE A 151 -24.49 17.16 -0.34
N SER A 152 -23.33 17.17 -0.98
CA SER A 152 -22.90 16.09 -1.89
C SER A 152 -22.71 14.78 -1.13
N TYR A 153 -22.12 14.83 0.06
CA TYR A 153 -21.94 13.65 0.93
C TYR A 153 -23.29 13.04 1.35
N LEU A 154 -24.30 13.85 1.63
CA LEU A 154 -25.65 13.35 1.93
C LEU A 154 -26.25 12.53 0.78
N LYS A 155 -25.87 12.78 -0.48
CA LYS A 155 -26.33 12.00 -1.63
C LYS A 155 -25.76 10.57 -1.64
N ILE A 156 -24.58 10.36 -1.11
CA ILE A 156 -23.96 9.02 -1.02
C ILE A 156 -24.38 8.27 0.25
N LEU A 157 -25.00 8.94 1.22
CA LEU A 157 -25.40 8.33 2.48
C LEU A 157 -26.31 7.10 2.32
N PRO A 158 -27.29 7.08 1.40
CA PRO A 158 -28.11 5.88 1.17
C PRO A 158 -27.28 4.65 0.76
N TYR A 159 -26.22 4.84 -0.05
CA TYR A 159 -25.32 3.76 -0.45
C TYR A 159 -24.48 3.26 0.73
N ILE A 160 -23.99 4.17 1.57
CA ILE A 160 -23.27 3.84 2.79
C ILE A 160 -24.15 3.01 3.72
N VAL A 161 -25.39 3.45 3.93
CA VAL A 161 -26.38 2.78 4.80
C VAL A 161 -26.70 1.38 4.24
N ARG A 162 -27.02 1.28 2.94
CA ARG A 162 -27.31 -0.01 2.28
C ARG A 162 -26.14 -0.97 2.43
N TYR A 163 -24.91 -0.50 2.14
CA TYR A 163 -23.71 -1.31 2.29
C TYR A 163 -23.51 -1.80 3.73
N LYS A 164 -23.61 -0.90 4.72
CA LYS A 164 -23.45 -1.28 6.13
C LYS A 164 -24.47 -2.32 6.59
N PHE A 165 -25.74 -2.21 6.19
CA PHE A 165 -26.75 -3.21 6.53
C PHE A 165 -26.46 -4.56 5.88
N GLY A 166 -26.10 -4.59 4.60
CA GLY A 166 -25.72 -5.81 3.92
C GLY A 166 -24.46 -6.45 4.48
N ALA A 167 -23.47 -5.62 4.79
CA ALA A 167 -22.20 -6.06 5.40
C ALA A 167 -22.42 -6.70 6.79
N VAL A 168 -23.30 -6.13 7.62
CA VAL A 168 -23.66 -6.73 8.94
C VAL A 168 -24.37 -8.08 8.76
N LYS A 169 -25.19 -8.22 7.70
CA LYS A 169 -25.81 -9.52 7.39
C LYS A 169 -24.73 -10.53 6.98
N PHE A 170 -23.82 -10.12 6.10
CA PHE A 170 -22.77 -10.98 5.58
C PHE A 170 -21.72 -11.35 6.66
N ASP A 171 -21.38 -10.44 7.56
CA ASP A 171 -20.51 -10.68 8.72
C ASP A 171 -21.02 -11.83 9.62
N LYS A 172 -22.35 -11.91 9.80
CA LYS A 172 -22.96 -13.04 10.51
C LYS A 172 -22.80 -14.37 9.80
N ILE A 173 -22.70 -14.36 8.47
CA ILE A 173 -22.48 -15.56 7.66
C ILE A 173 -21.00 -15.97 7.77
N LEU A 174 -20.09 -15.02 7.64
CA LEU A 174 -18.67 -15.26 7.84
C LEU A 174 -18.38 -15.89 9.21
N SER A 175 -19.03 -15.40 10.27
CA SER A 175 -18.84 -15.92 11.63
C SER A 175 -19.33 -17.37 11.83
N GLN A 176 -20.03 -17.96 10.85
CA GLN A 176 -20.49 -19.36 10.88
C GLN A 176 -19.54 -20.29 10.12
N ASP A 177 -18.67 -19.75 9.26
CA ASP A 177 -17.69 -20.49 8.48
C ASP A 177 -16.31 -19.85 8.63
N ALA A 178 -15.48 -20.45 9.46
CA ALA A 178 -14.13 -19.96 9.75
C ALA A 178 -13.24 -19.89 8.51
N SER A 179 -13.39 -20.81 7.55
CA SER A 179 -12.64 -20.80 6.30
C SER A 179 -13.04 -19.61 5.43
N LEU A 180 -14.34 -19.36 5.30
CA LEU A 180 -14.85 -18.22 4.55
C LEU A 180 -14.44 -16.89 5.19
N GLU A 181 -14.48 -16.77 6.53
CA GLU A 181 -14.00 -15.59 7.25
C GLU A 181 -12.52 -15.31 6.92
N LYS A 182 -11.67 -16.33 6.96
CA LYS A 182 -10.25 -16.20 6.62
C LYS A 182 -9.99 -15.74 5.19
N VAL A 183 -10.86 -16.07 4.25
CA VAL A 183 -10.76 -15.57 2.87
C VAL A 183 -10.95 -14.05 2.83
N TRP A 184 -11.90 -13.49 3.58
CA TRP A 184 -12.11 -12.04 3.66
C TRP A 184 -10.99 -11.32 4.40
N GLU A 185 -10.50 -11.89 5.50
CA GLU A 185 -9.32 -11.38 6.20
C GLU A 185 -8.07 -11.36 5.30
N ALA A 186 -7.86 -12.40 4.49
CA ALA A 186 -6.76 -12.47 3.53
C ALA A 186 -6.84 -11.39 2.45
N GLN A 187 -8.04 -11.16 1.89
CA GLN A 187 -8.24 -10.06 0.94
C GLN A 187 -7.93 -8.70 1.57
N GLN A 188 -8.43 -8.45 2.78
CA GLN A 188 -8.12 -7.22 3.50
C GLN A 188 -6.61 -7.08 3.71
N ALA A 189 -5.94 -8.14 4.12
CA ALA A 189 -4.50 -8.12 4.37
C ALA A 189 -3.69 -7.83 3.09
N LEU A 190 -4.14 -8.27 1.92
CA LEU A 190 -3.48 -8.00 0.64
C LEU A 190 -3.62 -6.54 0.18
N PHE A 191 -4.80 -5.95 0.30
CA PHE A 191 -5.11 -4.68 -0.35
C PHE A 191 -5.25 -3.49 0.61
N SER A 192 -5.43 -3.72 1.90
CA SER A 192 -5.60 -2.66 2.90
C SER A 192 -4.39 -2.49 3.80
N SER A 193 -4.11 -1.25 4.16
CA SER A 193 -3.28 -0.95 5.32
C SER A 193 -4.07 -0.83 6.63
N ASN A 194 -5.41 -0.92 6.59
CA ASN A 194 -6.26 -0.95 7.78
C ASN A 194 -6.46 -2.39 8.27
N ASN A 195 -6.43 -2.61 9.58
CA ASN A 195 -6.50 -3.94 10.19
C ASN A 195 -7.72 -4.17 11.10
N ASP A 196 -8.61 -3.18 11.26
CA ASP A 196 -9.61 -3.23 12.34
C ASP A 196 -11.08 -3.33 11.88
N ASP A 197 -11.42 -3.08 10.62
CA ASP A 197 -12.80 -3.05 10.16
C ASP A 197 -12.91 -3.72 8.78
N LEU A 198 -13.32 -4.98 8.78
CA LEU A 198 -13.57 -5.75 7.55
C LEU A 198 -14.63 -5.09 6.66
N PHE A 199 -15.56 -4.33 7.23
CA PHE A 199 -16.73 -3.82 6.54
C PHE A 199 -16.92 -2.31 6.66
N SER A 200 -15.83 -1.53 6.59
CA SER A 200 -15.95 -0.09 6.34
C SER A 200 -16.55 0.15 4.95
N PHE A 201 -17.19 1.29 4.71
CA PHE A 201 -17.67 1.60 3.35
C PHE A 201 -16.55 1.60 2.31
N ALA A 202 -15.35 2.03 2.71
CA ALA A 202 -14.16 1.99 1.89
C ALA A 202 -13.64 0.57 1.65
N SER A 203 -13.93 -0.41 2.51
CA SER A 203 -13.50 -1.80 2.30
C SER A 203 -14.19 -2.44 1.08
N ALA A 204 -15.37 -1.97 0.68
CA ALA A 204 -15.98 -2.38 -0.58
C ALA A 204 -15.06 -2.13 -1.78
N PHE A 205 -14.30 -1.03 -1.74
CA PHE A 205 -13.32 -0.71 -2.78
C PHE A 205 -12.19 -1.75 -2.83
N GLN A 206 -11.76 -2.27 -1.69
CA GLN A 206 -10.71 -3.30 -1.62
C GLN A 206 -11.21 -4.66 -2.10
N TYR A 207 -12.39 -5.10 -1.64
CA TYR A 207 -12.97 -6.38 -2.05
C TYR A 207 -13.28 -6.42 -3.55
N CYS A 208 -13.46 -5.26 -4.18
CA CYS A 208 -13.55 -5.12 -5.63
C CYS A 208 -12.19 -4.89 -6.32
N ALA A 209 -11.05 -4.96 -5.61
CA ALA A 209 -9.75 -4.78 -6.22
C ALA A 209 -9.45 -5.78 -7.36
N PRO A 210 -9.74 -7.09 -7.25
CA PRO A 210 -9.56 -8.01 -8.36
C PRO A 210 -10.37 -7.59 -9.59
N LEU A 211 -11.61 -7.12 -9.42
CA LEU A 211 -12.50 -6.69 -10.50
C LEU A 211 -12.02 -5.41 -11.22
N ARG A 212 -11.24 -4.58 -10.53
CA ARG A 212 -10.58 -3.40 -11.12
C ARG A 212 -9.29 -3.77 -11.86
N GLY A 213 -8.82 -4.99 -11.70
CA GLY A 213 -7.58 -5.49 -12.26
C GLY A 213 -6.36 -5.23 -11.38
N VAL A 214 -5.47 -6.20 -11.36
CA VAL A 214 -4.16 -6.13 -10.75
C VAL A 214 -3.12 -6.13 -11.88
N SER A 215 -2.21 -5.18 -11.84
CA SER A 215 -1.13 -5.05 -12.82
C SER A 215 0.17 -5.59 -12.24
N TYR A 216 0.94 -6.26 -13.06
CA TYR A 216 2.29 -6.72 -12.76
C TYR A 216 3.30 -6.02 -13.66
N PHE A 217 4.40 -5.59 -13.08
CA PHE A 217 5.56 -5.06 -13.81
C PHE A 217 6.81 -5.79 -13.32
N PRO A 218 7.67 -6.27 -14.23
CA PRO A 218 8.92 -6.94 -13.84
C PRO A 218 9.81 -6.11 -12.92
N GLN A 219 9.78 -4.78 -13.10
CA GLN A 219 10.51 -3.82 -12.25
C GLN A 219 9.65 -3.28 -11.08
N GLY A 220 8.56 -3.93 -10.72
CA GLY A 220 7.66 -3.50 -9.67
C GLY A 220 7.26 -2.03 -9.81
N LYS A 221 7.26 -1.31 -8.68
CA LYS A 221 6.94 0.13 -8.64
C LYS A 221 8.10 1.04 -9.08
N GLN A 222 9.30 0.51 -9.38
CA GLN A 222 10.47 1.33 -9.68
C GLN A 222 10.29 2.23 -10.91
N PHE A 223 9.55 1.74 -11.92
CA PHE A 223 9.25 2.55 -13.09
C PHE A 223 8.47 3.83 -12.75
N LEU A 224 7.57 3.76 -11.74
CA LEU A 224 6.81 4.94 -11.27
C LEU A 224 7.72 5.95 -10.60
N TYR A 225 8.62 5.50 -9.74
CA TYR A 225 9.60 6.38 -9.09
C TYR A 225 10.46 7.09 -10.14
N ASN A 226 11.00 6.33 -11.10
CA ASN A 226 11.84 6.89 -12.16
C ASN A 226 11.08 7.92 -13.00
N ALA A 227 9.86 7.59 -13.45
CA ALA A 227 9.03 8.51 -14.25
C ALA A 227 8.63 9.78 -13.48
N LEU A 228 8.36 9.66 -12.18
CA LEU A 228 8.03 10.81 -11.33
C LEU A 228 9.25 11.69 -11.08
N ILE A 229 10.44 11.12 -10.86
CA ILE A 229 11.70 11.88 -10.71
C ILE A 229 12.01 12.61 -12.01
N GLU A 230 11.94 11.94 -13.17
CA GLU A 230 12.11 12.56 -14.47
C GLU A 230 11.12 13.72 -14.68
N LYS A 231 9.87 13.54 -14.24
CA LYS A 231 8.84 14.59 -14.32
C LYS A 231 9.16 15.79 -13.43
N ILE A 232 9.70 15.58 -12.23
CA ILE A 232 10.15 16.66 -11.33
C ILE A 232 11.27 17.45 -11.99
N GLU A 233 12.31 16.76 -12.48
CA GLU A 233 13.51 17.37 -13.04
C GLU A 233 13.23 18.10 -14.36
N SER A 234 12.42 17.50 -15.26
CA SER A 234 12.02 18.14 -16.52
C SER A 234 11.22 19.43 -16.31
N ASN A 235 10.55 19.57 -15.16
CA ASN A 235 9.86 20.81 -14.76
C ASN A 235 10.72 21.69 -13.82
N LYS A 236 12.05 21.55 -13.85
CA LYS A 236 13.00 22.36 -13.07
C LYS A 236 12.88 22.20 -11.54
N GLY A 237 12.25 21.12 -11.08
CA GLY A 237 12.33 20.68 -9.70
C GLY A 237 13.68 20.01 -9.41
N LEU A 238 14.03 19.89 -8.15
CA LEU A 238 15.26 19.23 -7.71
C LEU A 238 14.90 18.01 -6.88
N TYR A 239 15.59 16.90 -7.14
CA TYR A 239 15.52 15.67 -6.36
C TYR A 239 16.85 15.44 -5.62
N LEU A 240 16.78 15.31 -4.30
CA LEU A 240 17.90 14.95 -3.44
C LEU A 240 17.62 13.61 -2.78
N ASN A 241 18.46 12.62 -3.03
CA ASN A 241 18.36 11.29 -2.44
C ASN A 241 19.39 11.08 -1.33
N ASN A 242 19.04 10.28 -0.33
CA ASN A 242 19.91 9.93 0.80
C ASN A 242 20.31 11.12 1.69
N TYR A 243 19.36 12.01 1.96
CA TYR A 243 19.53 13.12 2.88
C TYR A 243 18.63 12.96 4.11
N GLN A 244 19.20 13.16 5.29
CA GLN A 244 18.45 13.16 6.55
C GLN A 244 18.19 14.60 7.02
N ILE A 245 17.05 14.82 7.63
CA ILE A 245 16.73 16.11 8.25
C ILE A 245 17.39 16.15 9.63
N SER A 246 18.31 17.09 9.85
CA SER A 246 19.00 17.28 11.13
C SER A 246 18.34 18.33 12.00
N SER A 247 17.76 19.38 11.40
CA SER A 247 16.98 20.39 12.13
C SER A 247 15.90 21.02 11.26
N MET A 248 14.88 21.59 11.91
CA MET A 248 13.77 22.30 11.24
C MET A 248 13.32 23.50 12.07
N THR A 249 13.32 24.67 11.46
CA THR A 249 12.69 25.87 12.00
C THR A 249 11.40 26.16 11.23
N ARG A 250 10.33 26.44 11.96
CA ARG A 250 8.95 26.59 11.44
C ARG A 250 8.42 27.97 11.73
N ASN A 251 8.54 28.87 10.78
CA ASN A 251 7.98 30.22 10.80
C ASN A 251 7.13 30.41 9.52
N GLU A 252 7.04 31.63 9.01
CA GLU A 252 6.47 31.93 7.70
C GLU A 252 7.27 31.24 6.59
N ILE A 253 8.59 31.14 6.78
CA ILE A 253 9.52 30.35 5.97
C ILE A 253 9.92 29.12 6.79
N ILE A 254 10.04 28.01 6.12
CA ILE A 254 10.50 26.75 6.70
C ILE A 254 11.97 26.61 6.33
N ASP A 255 12.84 26.61 7.34
CA ASP A 255 14.26 26.40 7.16
C ASP A 255 14.61 24.99 7.65
N LEU A 256 15.32 24.24 6.81
CA LEU A 256 15.79 22.90 7.08
C LEU A 256 17.31 22.87 7.02
N GLU A 257 17.90 22.14 7.93
CA GLU A 257 19.27 21.66 7.81
C GLU A 257 19.22 20.18 7.43
N ILE A 258 19.82 19.85 6.28
CA ILE A 258 19.85 18.50 5.73
C ILE A 258 21.28 17.99 5.74
N LYS A 259 21.44 16.70 6.00
CA LYS A 259 22.74 16.03 6.10
C LYS A 259 22.79 14.90 5.08
N ALA A 260 23.79 14.94 4.20
CA ALA A 260 24.09 13.86 3.25
C ALA A 260 24.78 12.67 3.95
N GLN A 261 24.86 11.53 3.27
CA GLN A 261 25.54 10.33 3.80
C GLN A 261 27.03 10.54 4.10
N ASP A 262 27.71 11.40 3.35
CA ASP A 262 29.11 11.77 3.59
C ASP A 262 29.31 12.69 4.80
N GLY A 263 28.22 13.07 5.49
CA GLY A 263 28.25 13.96 6.63
C GLY A 263 28.14 15.44 6.29
N THR A 264 28.17 15.83 5.02
CA THR A 264 28.01 17.22 4.58
C THR A 264 26.65 17.75 4.95
N THR A 265 26.59 18.94 5.56
CA THR A 265 25.37 19.63 5.91
C THR A 265 25.09 20.80 4.98
N SER A 266 23.82 20.97 4.62
CA SER A 266 23.34 22.06 3.78
C SER A 266 22.06 22.66 4.35
N LYS A 267 21.84 23.96 4.11
CA LYS A 267 20.61 24.65 4.52
C LYS A 267 19.73 24.90 3.32
N VAL A 268 18.47 24.57 3.44
CA VAL A 268 17.46 24.81 2.43
C VAL A 268 16.25 25.49 3.05
N SER A 269 15.61 26.41 2.31
CA SER A 269 14.47 27.18 2.79
C SER A 269 13.32 27.12 1.80
N GLY A 270 12.07 26.99 2.29
CA GLY A 270 10.88 26.93 1.49
C GLY A 270 9.67 27.61 2.12
N GLN A 271 8.74 28.05 1.29
CA GLN A 271 7.50 28.69 1.74
C GLN A 271 6.49 27.67 2.29
N ASN A 272 6.44 26.48 1.69
CA ASN A 272 5.53 25.41 2.08
C ASN A 272 6.30 24.08 2.21
N LEU A 273 5.77 23.19 3.04
CA LEU A 273 6.27 21.84 3.26
C LEU A 273 5.17 20.82 3.06
N ILE A 274 5.44 19.80 2.27
CA ILE A 274 4.70 18.54 2.30
C ILE A 274 5.64 17.49 2.92
N ILE A 275 5.14 16.75 3.89
CA ILE A 275 5.96 15.72 4.55
C ILE A 275 5.19 14.40 4.62
N SER A 276 5.88 13.31 4.27
CA SER A 276 5.34 11.98 4.44
C SER A 276 5.15 11.65 5.92
N ILE A 277 4.05 10.98 6.21
CA ILE A 277 3.79 10.43 7.55
C ILE A 277 4.80 9.35 7.94
N LYS A 278 5.49 8.74 6.97
CA LYS A 278 6.55 7.75 7.17
C LYS A 278 7.93 8.38 7.37
N SER A 279 8.08 9.69 7.07
CA SER A 279 9.35 10.40 7.19
C SER A 279 9.85 10.49 8.63
N ASN A 280 11.16 10.28 8.84
CA ASN A 280 11.83 10.53 10.12
C ASN A 280 11.76 12.02 10.49
N GLY A 281 11.78 12.90 9.50
CA GLY A 281 11.63 14.35 9.64
C GLY A 281 10.29 14.78 10.26
N LEU A 282 9.27 13.92 10.28
CA LEU A 282 7.97 14.21 10.87
C LEU A 282 8.04 14.55 12.37
N SER A 283 9.03 14.01 13.08
CA SER A 283 9.30 14.33 14.49
C SER A 283 9.56 15.82 14.71
N PHE A 284 10.26 16.49 13.80
CA PHE A 284 10.51 17.94 13.85
C PHE A 284 9.23 18.75 13.65
N VAL A 285 8.30 18.26 12.81
CA VAL A 285 6.98 18.91 12.64
C VAL A 285 6.12 18.73 13.90
N ARG A 286 6.13 17.57 14.52
CA ARG A 286 5.40 17.31 15.77
C ARG A 286 5.92 18.12 16.94
N GLY A 287 7.25 18.20 17.10
CA GLY A 287 7.88 18.73 18.31
C GLY A 287 7.34 18.01 19.55
N ASN A 288 7.05 18.74 20.61
CA ASN A 288 6.48 18.19 21.85
C ASN A 288 4.98 17.84 21.77
N ASN A 289 4.33 18.03 20.63
CA ASN A 289 2.89 17.80 20.50
C ASN A 289 2.59 16.39 19.97
N LYS A 290 1.68 15.70 20.65
CA LYS A 290 1.22 14.36 20.29
C LYS A 290 0.45 14.33 18.96
N TYR A 291 -0.28 15.41 18.65
CA TYR A 291 -1.20 15.46 17.51
C TYR A 291 -0.85 16.61 16.56
N LEU A 292 -0.94 16.35 15.24
CA LEU A 292 -0.71 17.33 14.20
C LEU A 292 -1.96 18.13 13.83
N ASN A 293 -3.13 17.56 14.10
CA ASN A 293 -4.43 18.21 13.89
C ASN A 293 -5.48 17.69 14.89
N ILE A 294 -6.63 18.34 14.96
CA ILE A 294 -7.74 17.98 15.85
C ILE A 294 -8.29 16.58 15.49
N SER A 295 -8.31 16.21 14.21
CA SER A 295 -8.83 14.92 13.77
C SER A 295 -8.00 13.75 14.30
N ASP A 296 -6.69 13.94 14.52
CA ASP A 296 -5.81 12.91 15.09
C ASP A 296 -6.15 12.60 16.56
N TRP A 297 -6.72 13.57 17.28
CA TRP A 297 -7.16 13.38 18.65
C TRP A 297 -8.42 12.49 18.73
N PHE A 298 -9.37 12.72 17.81
CA PHE A 298 -10.63 11.96 17.78
C PHE A 298 -10.48 10.59 17.10
N ARG A 299 -9.51 10.44 16.21
CA ARG A 299 -9.30 9.24 15.36
C ARG A 299 -7.82 8.91 15.29
N PRO A 300 -7.23 8.43 16.39
CA PRO A 300 -5.83 8.05 16.38
C PRO A 300 -5.65 6.84 15.45
N VAL A 301 -4.80 6.98 14.45
CA VAL A 301 -4.25 5.88 13.66
C VAL A 301 -2.94 5.47 14.30
N LYS A 302 -2.83 4.22 14.69
CA LYS A 302 -1.60 3.64 15.23
C LYS A 302 -1.10 2.55 14.31
N ILE A 303 0.21 2.45 14.19
CA ILE A 303 0.83 1.29 13.58
C ILE A 303 0.55 0.10 14.49
N ALA A 304 0.09 -1.01 13.90
CA ALA A 304 -0.18 -2.25 14.61
C ALA A 304 0.90 -3.28 14.29
N TYR A 305 1.27 -3.38 13.00
CA TYR A 305 2.19 -4.38 12.51
C TYR A 305 3.11 -3.79 11.45
N TYR A 306 4.34 -4.30 11.39
CA TYR A 306 5.27 -4.04 10.31
C TYR A 306 5.51 -5.32 9.50
N PRO A 307 5.73 -5.21 8.18
CA PRO A 307 6.09 -6.37 7.36
C PRO A 307 7.52 -6.82 7.65
N PHE A 308 7.70 -8.12 7.78
CA PHE A 308 8.98 -8.81 7.72
C PHE A 308 8.97 -9.72 6.50
N THR A 309 9.92 -9.50 5.58
CA THR A 309 9.97 -10.21 4.28
C THR A 309 11.27 -10.99 4.17
N ILE A 310 11.17 -12.25 3.76
CA ILE A 310 12.30 -13.05 3.29
C ILE A 310 12.31 -13.06 1.75
N PHE A 311 13.51 -12.99 1.19
CA PHE A 311 13.78 -12.94 -0.25
C PHE A 311 14.45 -14.24 -0.67
N LEU A 312 13.83 -14.99 -1.59
CA LEU A 312 14.27 -16.29 -2.06
C LEU A 312 14.37 -16.31 -3.59
N GLY A 313 15.52 -16.72 -4.11
CA GLY A 313 15.64 -17.12 -5.51
C GLY A 313 15.35 -18.61 -5.60
N VAL A 314 14.43 -19.03 -6.44
CA VAL A 314 13.98 -20.42 -6.53
C VAL A 314 13.99 -20.91 -7.98
N ALA A 315 14.23 -22.23 -8.16
CA ALA A 315 14.00 -22.87 -9.44
C ALA A 315 12.49 -22.97 -9.70
N GLU A 316 12.02 -22.55 -10.90
CA GLU A 316 10.59 -22.50 -11.25
C GLU A 316 9.86 -23.83 -11.04
N LYS A 317 10.54 -24.94 -11.22
CA LYS A 317 9.97 -26.29 -11.06
C LYS A 317 9.39 -26.59 -9.68
N CYS A 318 9.74 -25.82 -8.63
CA CYS A 318 9.13 -25.97 -7.30
C CYS A 318 7.81 -25.21 -7.16
N LEU A 319 7.50 -24.31 -8.11
CA LEU A 319 6.26 -23.56 -8.10
C LEU A 319 5.19 -24.31 -8.90
N PRO A 320 3.95 -24.44 -8.39
CA PRO A 320 2.84 -25.01 -9.15
C PRO A 320 2.58 -24.24 -10.44
N GLU A 321 2.27 -24.95 -11.53
CA GLU A 321 2.09 -24.37 -12.87
C GLU A 321 1.03 -23.23 -12.91
N LYS A 322 -0.01 -23.31 -12.07
CA LYS A 322 -1.09 -22.33 -11.99
C LYS A 322 -1.00 -21.44 -10.74
N ILE A 323 0.19 -21.26 -10.19
CA ILE A 323 0.36 -20.37 -9.04
C ILE A 323 0.15 -18.91 -9.47
N ALA A 324 -0.66 -18.15 -8.73
CA ALA A 324 -0.81 -16.71 -8.97
C ALA A 324 0.45 -15.93 -8.58
N ARG A 325 0.54 -14.68 -9.02
CA ARG A 325 1.67 -13.81 -8.64
C ARG A 325 1.59 -13.34 -7.20
N HIS A 326 0.41 -13.03 -6.74
CA HIS A 326 0.13 -12.65 -5.36
C HIS A 326 -0.68 -13.72 -4.69
N ILE A 327 -0.24 -14.14 -3.53
CA ILE A 327 -0.84 -15.27 -2.83
C ILE A 327 -0.91 -14.93 -1.34
N ALA A 328 -2.05 -15.17 -0.73
CA ALA A 328 -2.20 -15.19 0.71
C ALA A 328 -2.34 -16.65 1.17
N VAL A 329 -1.42 -17.09 2.01
CA VAL A 329 -1.42 -18.45 2.58
C VAL A 329 -1.81 -18.36 4.04
N ILE A 330 -2.85 -19.07 4.44
CA ILE A 330 -3.29 -19.21 5.83
C ILE A 330 -3.11 -20.66 6.24
N THR A 331 -2.41 -20.88 7.33
CA THR A 331 -1.97 -22.23 7.75
C THR A 331 -2.96 -22.91 8.71
N ASP A 332 -3.79 -22.12 9.41
CA ASP A 332 -4.73 -22.61 10.40
C ASP A 332 -5.97 -21.69 10.48
N VAL A 333 -7.12 -22.21 10.08
CA VAL A 333 -8.37 -21.42 10.05
C VAL A 333 -8.89 -21.07 11.44
N ALA A 334 -8.43 -21.76 12.50
CA ALA A 334 -8.86 -21.48 13.86
C ALA A 334 -8.07 -20.35 14.55
N LYS A 335 -6.93 -19.93 13.94
CA LYS A 335 -6.07 -18.90 14.50
C LYS A 335 -6.35 -17.52 13.89
N ASP A 336 -6.01 -16.47 14.66
CA ASP A 336 -5.93 -15.12 14.12
C ASP A 336 -4.88 -15.05 12.98
N ILE A 337 -5.15 -14.28 11.94
CA ILE A 337 -4.24 -14.17 10.78
C ILE A 337 -2.88 -13.57 11.17
N HIS A 338 -2.82 -12.79 12.26
CA HIS A 338 -1.59 -12.16 12.77
C HIS A 338 -0.86 -12.99 13.82
N ASP A 339 -1.40 -14.16 14.18
CA ASP A 339 -0.74 -15.08 15.11
C ASP A 339 0.09 -16.13 14.35
N ASN A 340 1.12 -15.65 13.66
CA ASN A 340 1.98 -16.46 12.78
C ASN A 340 1.20 -17.36 11.81
N ASN A 341 0.11 -16.86 11.26
CA ASN A 341 -0.85 -17.63 10.50
C ASN A 341 -0.93 -17.22 9.03
N LEU A 342 -0.79 -15.93 8.71
CA LEU A 342 -0.81 -15.43 7.34
C LEU A 342 0.61 -15.24 6.80
N ILE A 343 0.86 -15.74 5.58
CA ILE A 343 2.03 -15.41 4.76
C ILE A 343 1.52 -14.81 3.45
N ILE A 344 1.99 -13.61 3.12
CA ILE A 344 1.76 -13.00 1.80
C ILE A 344 2.98 -13.32 0.94
N MET A 345 2.73 -13.95 -0.19
CA MET A 345 3.77 -14.33 -1.15
C MET A 345 3.61 -13.53 -2.43
N GLU A 346 4.73 -13.20 -3.06
CA GLU A 346 4.78 -12.72 -4.43
C GLU A 346 5.82 -13.51 -5.21
N THR A 347 5.45 -13.93 -6.44
CA THR A 347 6.35 -14.63 -7.35
C THR A 347 6.59 -13.78 -8.59
N SER A 348 7.83 -13.69 -9.06
CA SER A 348 8.13 -13.09 -10.37
C SER A 348 7.66 -13.99 -11.52
N LEU A 349 7.55 -13.42 -12.72
CA LEU A 349 7.49 -14.22 -13.95
C LEU A 349 8.85 -14.92 -14.13
N PRO A 350 8.88 -16.17 -14.60
CA PRO A 350 10.14 -16.83 -14.88
C PRO A 350 10.90 -16.03 -15.93
N GLU A 351 12.11 -15.60 -15.59
CA GLU A 351 13.04 -15.08 -16.59
C GLU A 351 13.46 -16.26 -17.48
N LYS A 352 13.03 -16.19 -18.72
CA LYS A 352 13.57 -17.10 -19.74
C LYS A 352 14.98 -16.62 -20.11
N ASP A 353 15.94 -16.95 -19.27
CA ASP A 353 17.32 -16.87 -19.70
C ASP A 353 17.54 -17.94 -20.77
N GLN A 354 17.64 -17.51 -22.02
CA GLN A 354 17.91 -18.38 -23.16
C GLN A 354 19.24 -19.12 -23.04
N ARG A 355 20.10 -18.78 -22.06
CA ARG A 355 21.41 -19.38 -21.82
C ARG A 355 21.42 -20.44 -20.73
N LEU A 356 20.43 -20.43 -19.84
CA LEU A 356 20.30 -21.41 -18.76
C LEU A 356 19.07 -22.28 -19.02
N SER A 357 19.26 -23.59 -19.05
CA SER A 357 18.18 -24.58 -19.24
C SER A 357 17.18 -24.67 -18.07
N LEU A 358 17.32 -23.83 -17.05
CA LEU A 358 16.50 -23.80 -15.85
C LEU A 358 15.86 -22.41 -15.71
N ALA A 359 14.54 -22.34 -15.76
CA ALA A 359 13.82 -21.14 -15.46
C ALA A 359 13.87 -20.86 -13.94
N ARG A 360 14.12 -19.59 -13.58
CA ARG A 360 14.26 -19.10 -12.21
C ARG A 360 13.18 -18.09 -11.89
N SER A 361 12.77 -18.04 -10.65
CA SER A 361 11.79 -17.06 -10.15
C SER A 361 12.26 -16.45 -8.84
N SER A 362 11.96 -15.18 -8.64
CA SER A 362 12.02 -14.53 -7.34
C SER A 362 10.77 -14.90 -6.54
N LEU A 363 10.93 -15.21 -5.28
CA LEU A 363 9.85 -15.48 -4.34
C LEU A 363 10.06 -14.60 -3.10
N THR A 364 9.11 -13.73 -2.80
CA THR A 364 9.04 -13.03 -1.52
C THR A 364 8.02 -13.71 -0.62
N ALA A 365 8.31 -13.79 0.67
CA ALA A 365 7.34 -14.22 1.66
C ALA A 365 7.33 -13.23 2.83
N THR A 366 6.20 -12.60 3.04
CA THR A 366 6.00 -11.51 4.00
C THR A 366 5.02 -11.93 5.08
N VAL A 367 5.38 -11.70 6.33
CA VAL A 367 4.50 -11.78 7.50
C VAL A 367 4.40 -10.40 8.16
N TYR A 368 3.34 -10.16 8.90
CA TYR A 368 3.16 -8.92 9.64
C TYR A 368 3.37 -9.15 11.13
N LEU A 369 4.42 -8.55 11.69
CA LEU A 369 4.80 -8.69 13.09
C LEU A 369 4.36 -7.47 13.90
N PRO A 370 3.88 -7.66 15.15
CA PRO A 370 3.50 -6.56 16.05
C PRO A 370 4.64 -5.56 16.24
N ASP A 371 4.30 -4.27 16.38
CA ASP A 371 5.24 -3.20 16.71
C ASP A 371 5.67 -3.28 18.19
N SER A 372 6.49 -4.28 18.52
CA SER A 372 7.10 -4.46 19.85
C SER A 372 8.61 -4.71 19.68
N GLU A 373 9.41 -4.25 20.64
CA GLU A 373 10.87 -4.42 20.59
C GLU A 373 11.29 -5.89 20.56
N GLU A 374 10.53 -6.77 21.22
CA GLU A 374 10.82 -8.20 21.31
C GLU A 374 10.79 -8.91 19.95
N ASN A 375 9.85 -8.51 19.08
CA ASN A 375 9.69 -9.10 17.76
C ASN A 375 10.76 -8.62 16.75
N TRP A 376 11.43 -7.50 17.04
CA TRP A 376 12.35 -6.85 16.10
C TRP A 376 13.81 -6.95 16.54
N THR A 377 14.18 -8.05 17.19
CA THR A 377 15.57 -8.43 17.41
C THR A 377 16.05 -9.37 16.30
N ARG A 378 17.35 -9.39 16.00
CA ARG A 378 17.92 -10.30 14.98
C ARG A 378 17.54 -11.75 15.25
N ASP A 379 17.61 -12.20 16.51
CA ASP A 379 17.30 -13.58 16.87
C ASP A 379 15.81 -13.91 16.71
N ALA A 380 14.92 -12.96 17.01
CA ALA A 380 13.49 -13.13 16.79
C ALA A 380 13.17 -13.23 15.30
N LEU A 381 13.72 -12.34 14.47
CA LEU A 381 13.53 -12.35 13.04
C LEU A 381 14.14 -13.59 12.36
N LYS A 382 15.25 -14.12 12.89
CA LYS A 382 15.85 -15.37 12.40
C LYS A 382 14.97 -16.58 12.70
N ARG A 383 14.37 -16.64 13.90
CA ARG A 383 13.38 -17.67 14.23
C ARG A 383 12.14 -17.57 13.33
N GLU A 384 11.67 -16.36 13.12
CA GLU A 384 10.50 -16.13 12.24
C GLU A 384 10.78 -16.50 10.78
N ALA A 385 11.97 -16.17 10.25
CA ALA A 385 12.37 -16.61 8.90
C ALA A 385 12.35 -18.12 8.75
N ASN A 386 12.87 -18.86 9.73
CA ASN A 386 12.83 -20.32 9.72
C ASN A 386 11.38 -20.84 9.80
N SER A 387 10.55 -20.23 10.64
CA SER A 387 9.12 -20.55 10.75
C SER A 387 8.38 -20.32 9.43
N ILE A 388 8.68 -19.23 8.71
CA ILE A 388 8.13 -18.97 7.36
C ILE A 388 8.50 -20.10 6.41
N LEU A 389 9.78 -20.49 6.36
CA LEU A 389 10.25 -21.55 5.47
C LEU A 389 9.60 -22.91 5.78
N GLU A 390 9.43 -23.24 7.07
CA GLU A 390 8.75 -24.47 7.50
C GLU A 390 7.28 -24.48 7.09
N ARG A 391 6.58 -23.36 7.28
CA ARG A 391 5.18 -23.22 6.89
C ARG A 391 4.99 -23.27 5.37
N LEU A 392 5.87 -22.62 4.62
CA LEU A 392 5.82 -22.63 3.15
C LEU A 392 6.03 -24.03 2.59
N GLU A 393 6.86 -24.86 3.22
CA GLU A 393 7.12 -26.22 2.76
C GLU A 393 5.87 -27.12 2.81
N ALA A 394 4.90 -26.82 3.69
CA ALA A 394 3.62 -27.50 3.72
C ALA A 394 2.80 -27.26 2.42
N PHE A 395 2.96 -26.12 1.76
CA PHE A 395 2.27 -25.75 0.52
C PHE A 395 3.12 -25.95 -0.73
N LEU A 396 4.45 -25.83 -0.59
CA LEU A 396 5.45 -26.00 -1.63
C LEU A 396 6.44 -27.07 -1.21
N PRO A 397 6.05 -28.36 -1.25
CA PRO A 397 6.83 -29.47 -0.63
C PRO A 397 8.23 -29.66 -1.23
N PHE A 398 8.54 -29.03 -2.35
CA PHE A 398 9.87 -29.08 -2.97
C PHE A 398 10.64 -27.76 -2.83
N LEU A 399 10.15 -26.82 -2.02
CA LEU A 399 10.74 -25.49 -1.92
C LEU A 399 12.19 -25.55 -1.43
N LYS A 400 12.47 -26.20 -0.31
CA LYS A 400 13.81 -26.24 0.31
C LYS A 400 14.88 -26.78 -0.61
N ASP A 401 14.55 -27.82 -1.38
CA ASP A 401 15.50 -28.46 -2.31
C ASP A 401 15.74 -27.62 -3.57
N ASN A 402 14.96 -26.59 -3.79
CA ASN A 402 14.98 -25.76 -4.99
C ASN A 402 15.24 -24.26 -4.70
N ILE A 403 15.64 -23.93 -3.47
CA ILE A 403 16.15 -22.61 -3.15
C ILE A 403 17.56 -22.49 -3.72
N GLU A 404 17.75 -21.58 -4.68
CA GLU A 404 19.04 -21.26 -5.29
C GLU A 404 19.74 -20.09 -4.59
N LEU A 405 18.94 -19.16 -4.07
CA LEU A 405 19.38 -18.02 -3.30
C LEU A 405 18.53 -17.85 -2.04
N SER A 406 19.19 -17.80 -0.89
CA SER A 406 18.58 -17.43 0.38
C SER A 406 19.60 -16.69 1.23
N ASN A 407 19.32 -15.44 1.55
CA ASN A 407 20.14 -14.68 2.47
C ASN A 407 19.29 -14.06 3.57
N ILE A 408 19.03 -14.89 4.59
CA ILE A 408 18.19 -14.52 5.72
C ILE A 408 18.76 -13.30 6.48
N ASP A 409 20.09 -13.22 6.64
CA ASP A 409 20.71 -12.10 7.35
C ASP A 409 20.50 -10.78 6.60
N LYS A 410 20.60 -10.76 5.26
CA LYS A 410 20.26 -9.56 4.46
C LYS A 410 18.77 -9.22 4.53
N SER A 411 17.87 -10.21 4.53
CA SER A 411 16.43 -9.99 4.72
C SER A 411 16.12 -9.34 6.08
N ILE A 412 16.85 -9.76 7.12
CA ILE A 412 16.77 -9.16 8.47
C ILE A 412 17.28 -7.72 8.44
N ASP A 413 18.45 -7.46 7.82
CA ASP A 413 19.01 -6.11 7.71
C ASP A 413 18.03 -5.16 7.01
N VAL A 414 17.49 -5.54 5.85
CA VAL A 414 16.48 -4.75 5.13
C VAL A 414 15.28 -4.44 6.02
N SER A 415 14.78 -5.45 6.72
CA SER A 415 13.60 -5.27 7.58
C SER A 415 13.87 -4.37 8.80
N LEU A 416 15.07 -4.44 9.39
CA LEU A 416 15.45 -3.59 10.52
C LEU A 416 15.72 -2.15 10.10
N ASP A 417 16.44 -1.96 8.99
CA ASP A 417 16.88 -0.64 8.52
C ASP A 417 15.70 0.16 7.92
N TYR A 418 14.79 -0.53 7.22
CA TYR A 418 13.71 0.09 6.45
C TYR A 418 12.31 -0.16 7.01
N ARG A 419 12.15 -0.80 8.17
CA ARG A 419 10.86 -1.12 8.81
C ARG A 419 9.84 0.01 8.73
N LYS A 420 10.25 1.23 9.02
CA LYS A 420 9.35 2.39 9.06
C LYS A 420 8.89 2.88 7.68
N VAL A 421 9.65 2.57 6.64
CA VAL A 421 9.36 3.00 5.26
C VAL A 421 8.49 1.98 4.54
N LEU A 422 8.59 0.71 4.93
CA LEU A 422 7.74 -0.37 4.40
C LEU A 422 6.27 -0.14 4.75
N SER A 423 5.37 -0.81 4.05
CA SER A 423 3.92 -0.61 4.17
C SER A 423 3.35 -1.26 5.45
N PRO A 424 3.29 -0.53 6.58
CA PRO A 424 2.77 -1.08 7.84
C PRO A 424 1.26 -1.24 7.79
N LYS A 425 0.73 -2.09 8.68
CA LYS A 425 -0.71 -2.17 8.97
C LYS A 425 -1.07 -1.25 10.14
N TYR A 426 -2.21 -0.60 10.03
CA TYR A 426 -2.67 0.39 10.99
C TYR A 426 -3.93 -0.07 11.73
N LYS A 427 -4.03 0.26 13.01
CA LYS A 427 -5.28 0.25 13.78
C LYS A 427 -5.92 1.62 13.75
N VAL A 428 -7.20 1.67 13.36
CA VAL A 428 -7.99 2.90 13.26
C VAL A 428 -9.11 2.85 14.28
N ARG A 429 -8.97 3.53 15.41
CA ARG A 429 -10.04 3.62 16.40
C ARG A 429 -11.19 4.50 15.91
N ASN A 430 -12.44 4.02 16.06
CA ASN A 430 -13.69 4.73 15.77
C ASN A 430 -13.97 5.07 14.31
N ALA A 431 -13.99 4.06 13.44
CA ALA A 431 -14.53 4.17 12.08
C ALA A 431 -16.07 4.39 12.03
N LEU A 432 -16.77 4.31 13.16
CA LEU A 432 -18.23 4.29 13.27
C LEU A 432 -18.96 5.48 12.62
N PHE A 433 -18.35 6.67 12.57
CA PHE A 433 -19.06 7.87 12.13
C PHE A 433 -18.81 8.29 10.67
N THR A 434 -17.80 7.75 10.00
CA THR A 434 -17.46 8.27 8.68
C THR A 434 -17.32 7.24 7.61
N SER A 435 -17.36 5.94 7.94
CA SER A 435 -17.19 4.88 6.91
C SER A 435 -15.92 5.03 6.04
N PHE A 436 -15.16 6.10 6.24
CA PHE A 436 -13.91 6.42 5.61
C PHE A 436 -12.85 6.56 6.69
N ALA A 437 -11.90 5.66 6.71
CA ALA A 437 -10.68 5.81 7.53
C ALA A 437 -9.74 6.86 6.90
N ALA A 438 -10.30 8.01 6.50
CA ALA A 438 -9.56 9.06 5.80
C ALA A 438 -9.18 10.19 6.76
N LYS A 439 -7.93 10.62 6.66
CA LYS A 439 -7.40 11.82 7.30
C LYS A 439 -7.23 12.95 6.31
N THR A 440 -7.21 14.19 6.82
CA THR A 440 -6.90 15.36 6.00
C THR A 440 -5.40 15.49 5.78
N ASN A 441 -5.00 15.98 4.60
CA ASN A 441 -3.63 16.40 4.33
C ASN A 441 -3.21 17.65 5.14
N LYS A 442 -4.15 18.41 5.71
CA LYS A 442 -3.87 19.62 6.47
C LYS A 442 -3.34 19.32 7.86
N THR A 443 -2.41 20.14 8.31
CA THR A 443 -1.99 20.19 9.72
C THR A 443 -2.51 21.46 10.40
N ARG A 444 -2.23 21.63 11.69
CA ARG A 444 -2.47 22.88 12.41
C ARG A 444 -1.64 24.07 11.88
N PHE A 445 -0.59 23.79 11.13
CA PHE A 445 0.27 24.80 10.51
C PHE A 445 -0.28 25.17 9.13
N LYS A 446 -0.28 26.46 8.82
CA LYS A 446 -0.84 26.94 7.55
C LYS A 446 -0.05 26.50 6.33
N ASN A 447 1.26 26.28 6.46
CA ASN A 447 2.21 26.01 5.39
C ASN A 447 2.83 24.60 5.45
N ILE A 448 2.27 23.69 6.28
CA ILE A 448 2.74 22.31 6.38
C ILE A 448 1.58 21.36 6.11
N PHE A 449 1.80 20.42 5.20
CA PHE A 449 0.82 19.41 4.78
C PHE A 449 1.39 18.01 4.90
N LEU A 450 0.51 17.01 5.04
CA LEU A 450 0.87 15.60 5.14
C LEU A 450 0.59 14.87 3.83
N THR A 451 1.39 13.86 3.55
CA THR A 451 1.11 12.86 2.52
C THR A 451 1.39 11.45 3.03
N GLY A 452 0.90 10.42 2.34
CA GLY A 452 1.10 9.01 2.69
C GLY A 452 -0.16 8.17 2.59
N SER A 453 0.00 6.85 2.44
CA SER A 453 -1.09 5.88 2.31
C SER A 453 -2.03 5.85 3.51
N SER A 454 -1.53 6.11 4.74
CA SER A 454 -2.35 6.11 5.95
C SER A 454 -3.38 7.24 6.02
N LEU A 455 -3.35 8.18 5.08
CA LEU A 455 -4.39 9.21 4.99
C LEU A 455 -5.69 8.65 4.37
N LEU A 456 -5.58 7.53 3.64
CA LEU A 456 -6.69 6.78 3.06
C LEU A 456 -6.38 5.29 3.12
N THR A 457 -6.44 4.70 4.31
CA THR A 457 -5.91 3.36 4.60
C THR A 457 -6.52 2.24 3.75
N ASP A 458 -7.74 2.45 3.29
CA ASP A 458 -8.51 1.42 2.59
C ASP A 458 -8.40 1.45 1.05
N ALA A 459 -7.57 2.30 0.48
CA ALA A 459 -7.44 2.41 -0.98
C ALA A 459 -6.09 1.93 -1.53
N GLY A 460 -5.25 1.29 -0.70
CA GLY A 460 -4.01 0.66 -1.15
C GLY A 460 -3.11 1.61 -1.95
N PHE A 461 -2.69 1.16 -3.14
CA PHE A 461 -1.87 1.96 -4.06
C PHE A 461 -2.56 3.26 -4.50
N ASP A 462 -3.87 3.23 -4.76
CA ASP A 462 -4.62 4.43 -5.14
C ASP A 462 -4.54 5.51 -4.06
N ALA A 463 -4.44 5.11 -2.78
CA ALA A 463 -4.28 6.05 -1.66
C ALA A 463 -2.98 6.86 -1.75
N GLU A 464 -1.89 6.25 -2.15
CA GLU A 464 -0.61 6.95 -2.30
C GLU A 464 -0.68 7.99 -3.42
N MET A 465 -1.23 7.61 -4.57
CA MET A 465 -1.39 8.50 -5.72
C MET A 465 -2.28 9.71 -5.40
N ILE A 466 -3.46 9.45 -4.84
CA ILE A 466 -4.43 10.50 -4.48
C ILE A 466 -3.91 11.38 -3.34
N SER A 467 -3.27 10.81 -2.33
CA SER A 467 -2.73 11.56 -1.20
C SER A 467 -1.66 12.56 -1.65
N GLY A 468 -0.75 12.14 -2.54
CA GLY A 468 0.28 13.02 -3.11
C GLY A 468 -0.32 14.18 -3.90
N LYS A 469 -1.22 13.89 -4.85
CA LYS A 469 -1.95 14.89 -5.63
C LYS A 469 -2.68 15.88 -4.72
N ASN A 470 -3.43 15.38 -3.73
CA ASN A 470 -4.20 16.21 -2.83
C ASN A 470 -3.34 17.14 -1.97
N ALA A 471 -2.18 16.68 -1.51
CA ALA A 471 -1.23 17.51 -0.78
C ALA A 471 -0.72 18.67 -1.65
N ALA A 472 -0.33 18.41 -2.90
CA ALA A 472 0.09 19.44 -3.85
C ALA A 472 -1.02 20.45 -4.14
N LEU A 473 -2.26 19.99 -4.37
CA LEU A 473 -3.42 20.87 -4.59
C LEU A 473 -3.70 21.80 -3.40
N GLN A 474 -3.44 21.37 -2.15
CA GLN A 474 -3.60 22.24 -0.98
C GLN A 474 -2.59 23.39 -0.98
N VAL A 475 -1.34 23.12 -1.40
CA VAL A 475 -0.31 24.18 -1.55
C VAL A 475 -0.71 25.16 -2.66
N MET A 476 -1.15 24.66 -3.80
CA MET A 476 -1.53 25.48 -4.96
C MET A 476 -2.74 26.38 -4.70
N LYS A 477 -3.75 25.90 -3.95
CA LYS A 477 -4.94 26.70 -3.57
C LYS A 477 -4.60 27.93 -2.73
N LYS A 478 -3.46 27.93 -2.05
CA LYS A 478 -3.02 29.09 -1.25
C LYS A 478 -2.36 30.19 -2.07
N ARG A 479 -1.87 29.87 -3.27
CA ARG A 479 -1.19 30.83 -4.15
C ARG A 479 -2.19 31.68 -4.97
N LYS A 480 -3.44 31.22 -5.05
CA LYS A 480 -4.57 31.97 -5.63
C LYS A 480 -5.27 32.82 -4.57
#